data_732c8338205296dd9770f9d6c2853e01
#
_entry.id   732c8338205296dd9770f9d6c2853e01
#
_cell.length_a   1.000
_cell.length_b   1.000
_cell.length_c   1.000
_cell.angle_alpha   90.00
_cell.angle_beta   90.00
_cell.angle_gamma   90.00
#
_symmetry.space_group_name_H-M   'P 1'
#
loop_
_entity.id
_entity.type
_entity.pdbx_description
1 polymer ?
#
loop_
_entity_poly.entity_id
_entity_poly.type
_entity_poly.pdbx_seq_one_letter_code
_entity_poly.pdbx_strand_id
1 'polypeptide(L)'
;MTEISKPSFPLPQKGKVTGKVIDTITQDEYYQLRQETATGPYVNRVRSAYRSLLTDIADSCCGDVLFASPQANRLTQAILDHFQVKPDFPWEHSARYQSYGAFRHRSNRKWFALIMNVTRDVLNKDGNTSPIDILNVKISPAQGEELRKTPGIYPAYHMNHKTWISVVLDETLPDEKILELIDTSYQLTTTSA
;
A
#
# COMPACT_ATOMS: atom_id res chain seq x y z
N MET A 1 -20.55 3.76 -33.63
CA MET A 1 -19.42 3.46 -32.72
C MET A 1 -19.65 4.28 -31.48
N THR A 2 -20.17 3.66 -30.45
CA THR A 2 -20.52 4.33 -29.18
C THR A 2 -19.34 4.13 -28.22
N GLU A 3 -18.60 5.21 -27.94
CA GLU A 3 -17.57 5.20 -26.91
C GLU A 3 -18.19 4.95 -25.54
N ILE A 4 -17.85 3.82 -24.93
CA ILE A 4 -18.19 3.52 -23.55
C ILE A 4 -17.17 4.27 -22.69
N SER A 5 -17.61 5.41 -22.13
CA SER A 5 -16.86 6.14 -21.11
C SER A 5 -16.61 5.21 -19.92
N LYS A 6 -15.33 4.96 -19.58
CA LYS A 6 -14.95 4.24 -18.35
C LYS A 6 -15.44 5.07 -17.16
N PRO A 7 -16.15 4.46 -16.19
CA PRO A 7 -16.50 5.18 -14.97
C PRO A 7 -15.23 5.52 -14.21
N SER A 8 -14.96 6.81 -14.00
CA SER A 8 -13.95 7.28 -13.07
C SER A 8 -14.46 7.06 -11.65
N PHE A 9 -14.01 5.99 -11.01
CA PHE A 9 -14.25 5.82 -9.58
C PHE A 9 -13.35 6.81 -8.82
N PRO A 10 -13.91 7.60 -7.87
CA PRO A 10 -13.08 8.41 -7.00
C PRO A 10 -12.18 7.49 -6.18
N LEU A 11 -10.90 7.86 -6.07
CA LEU A 11 -9.92 7.16 -5.23
C LEU A 11 -10.49 6.96 -3.81
N PRO A 12 -10.35 5.77 -3.21
CA PRO A 12 -10.87 5.50 -1.89
C PRO A 12 -10.19 6.43 -0.88
N GLN A 13 -10.96 7.36 -0.34
CA GLN A 13 -10.57 8.07 0.88
C GLN A 13 -10.58 7.05 2.03
N LYS A 14 -9.69 7.22 3.02
CA LYS A 14 -9.76 6.47 4.29
C LYS A 14 -11.19 6.54 4.82
N GLY A 15 -12.02 5.58 4.46
CA GLY A 15 -13.43 5.54 4.76
C GLY A 15 -13.79 4.24 5.45
N LYS A 16 -14.61 4.33 6.49
CA LYS A 16 -15.24 3.17 7.10
C LYS A 16 -16.39 2.75 6.19
N VAL A 17 -16.35 1.52 5.66
CA VAL A 17 -17.50 0.95 4.95
C VAL A 17 -18.66 0.82 5.95
N THR A 18 -19.77 1.47 5.65
CA THR A 18 -20.99 1.42 6.48
C THR A 18 -22.20 1.18 5.60
N GLY A 19 -23.22 0.53 6.13
CA GLY A 19 -24.48 0.29 5.46
C GLY A 19 -25.65 0.46 6.42
N LYS A 20 -26.85 0.35 5.87
CA LYS A 20 -28.10 0.30 6.63
C LYS A 20 -28.76 -1.04 6.38
N VAL A 21 -29.34 -1.63 7.42
CA VAL A 21 -30.21 -2.79 7.28
C VAL A 21 -31.64 -2.30 7.35
N ILE A 22 -32.40 -2.56 6.31
CA ILE A 22 -33.83 -2.17 6.22
C ILE A 22 -34.68 -3.42 6.38
N ASP A 23 -35.67 -3.37 7.24
CA ASP A 23 -36.69 -4.41 7.34
C ASP A 23 -37.57 -4.37 6.10
N THR A 24 -37.71 -5.51 5.41
CA THR A 24 -38.44 -5.59 4.14
C THR A 24 -39.96 -5.48 4.30
N ILE A 25 -40.49 -5.68 5.51
CA ILE A 25 -41.91 -5.62 5.78
C ILE A 25 -42.33 -4.20 6.19
N THR A 26 -41.60 -3.62 7.16
CA THR A 26 -41.92 -2.29 7.69
C THR A 26 -41.28 -1.15 6.92
N GLN A 27 -40.25 -1.45 6.09
CA GLN A 27 -39.41 -0.46 5.38
C GLN A 27 -38.62 0.45 6.30
N ASP A 28 -38.54 0.13 7.59
CA ASP A 28 -37.80 0.87 8.58
C ASP A 28 -36.35 0.38 8.70
N GLU A 29 -35.45 1.25 9.16
CA GLU A 29 -34.08 0.86 9.50
C GLU A 29 -34.07 -0.02 10.76
N TYR A 30 -33.35 -1.15 10.72
CA TYR A 30 -33.18 -2.05 11.84
C TYR A 30 -32.21 -1.42 12.88
N TYR A 31 -32.73 -0.58 13.74
CA TYR A 31 -32.00 0.25 14.71
C TYR A 31 -31.18 -0.54 15.74
N GLN A 32 -31.57 -1.79 16.02
CA GLN A 32 -30.89 -2.65 16.99
C GLN A 32 -29.42 -2.93 16.62
N LEU A 33 -29.05 -2.78 15.34
CA LEU A 33 -27.63 -2.87 14.93
C LEU A 33 -26.75 -1.76 15.51
N ARG A 34 -27.31 -0.58 15.74
CA ARG A 34 -26.61 0.60 16.26
C ARG A 34 -26.56 0.63 17.78
N GLN A 35 -27.38 -0.18 18.44
CA GLN A 35 -27.46 -0.25 19.90
C GLN A 35 -26.52 -1.36 20.41
N GLU A 36 -25.43 -0.99 21.05
CA GLU A 36 -24.47 -1.95 21.62
C GLU A 36 -25.10 -2.86 22.65
N THR A 37 -26.10 -2.35 23.40
CA THR A 37 -26.84 -3.06 24.43
C THR A 37 -27.92 -4.01 23.92
N ALA A 38 -28.30 -3.90 22.63
CA ALA A 38 -29.27 -4.79 22.04
C ALA A 38 -28.69 -6.21 21.92
N THR A 39 -29.33 -7.18 22.55
CA THR A 39 -28.92 -8.59 22.59
C THR A 39 -30.08 -9.50 22.22
N GLY A 40 -29.77 -10.73 21.86
CA GLY A 40 -30.75 -11.78 21.54
C GLY A 40 -30.34 -12.56 20.29
N PRO A 41 -30.84 -13.80 20.13
CA PRO A 41 -30.41 -14.67 19.02
C PRO A 41 -30.64 -14.06 17.64
N TYR A 42 -31.75 -13.35 17.44
CA TYR A 42 -32.06 -12.67 16.17
C TYR A 42 -31.15 -11.49 15.91
N VAL A 43 -30.97 -10.61 16.92
CA VAL A 43 -30.06 -9.45 16.82
C VAL A 43 -28.63 -9.90 16.50
N ASN A 44 -28.15 -10.95 17.15
CA ASN A 44 -26.81 -11.50 16.92
C ASN A 44 -26.67 -12.09 15.52
N ARG A 45 -27.71 -12.76 15.01
CA ARG A 45 -27.71 -13.29 13.64
C ARG A 45 -27.64 -12.16 12.60
N VAL A 46 -28.48 -11.12 12.76
CA VAL A 46 -28.47 -9.96 11.85
C VAL A 46 -27.14 -9.23 11.92
N ARG A 47 -26.58 -9.05 13.12
CA ARG A 47 -25.28 -8.41 13.32
C ARG A 47 -24.14 -9.20 12.70
N SER A 48 -24.16 -10.53 12.81
CA SER A 48 -23.17 -11.41 12.18
C SER A 48 -23.26 -11.34 10.66
N ALA A 49 -24.45 -11.45 10.08
CA ALA A 49 -24.67 -11.35 8.64
C ALA A 49 -24.25 -9.98 8.08
N TYR A 50 -24.57 -8.89 8.79
CA TYR A 50 -24.16 -7.55 8.43
C TYR A 50 -22.64 -7.39 8.41
N ARG A 51 -21.94 -7.90 9.44
CA ARG A 51 -20.47 -7.87 9.52
C ARG A 51 -19.84 -8.69 8.39
N SER A 52 -20.36 -9.91 8.15
CA SER A 52 -19.85 -10.75 7.05
C SER A 52 -19.99 -10.02 5.71
N LEU A 53 -21.15 -9.45 5.43
CA LEU A 53 -21.37 -8.71 4.17
C LEU A 53 -20.41 -7.50 4.02
N LEU A 54 -20.19 -6.73 5.09
CA LEU A 54 -19.24 -5.62 5.05
C LEU A 54 -17.81 -6.09 4.84
N THR A 55 -17.43 -7.22 5.46
CA THR A 55 -16.12 -7.85 5.24
C THR A 55 -15.97 -8.31 3.79
N ASP A 56 -16.96 -9.01 3.25
CA ASP A 56 -16.95 -9.49 1.85
C ASP A 56 -16.84 -8.32 0.85
N ILE A 57 -17.53 -7.22 1.12
CA ILE A 57 -17.42 -5.98 0.32
C ILE A 57 -16.03 -5.38 0.44
N ALA A 58 -15.50 -5.27 1.66
CA ALA A 58 -14.17 -4.71 1.90
C ALA A 58 -13.09 -5.57 1.20
N ASP A 59 -13.16 -6.88 1.34
CA ASP A 59 -12.21 -7.81 0.72
C ASP A 59 -12.29 -7.82 -0.82
N SER A 60 -13.48 -7.55 -1.38
CA SER A 60 -13.71 -7.56 -2.82
C SER A 60 -13.47 -6.23 -3.51
N CYS A 61 -13.69 -5.11 -2.82
CA CYS A 61 -13.74 -3.77 -3.42
C CYS A 61 -12.76 -2.78 -2.80
N CYS A 62 -12.15 -3.10 -1.65
CA CYS A 62 -11.29 -2.18 -0.92
C CYS A 62 -9.91 -2.82 -0.73
N GLY A 63 -8.86 -2.14 -1.16
CA GLY A 63 -7.49 -2.53 -0.83
C GLY A 63 -7.09 -2.01 0.57
N ASP A 64 -6.17 -2.71 1.23
CA ASP A 64 -5.55 -2.24 2.46
C ASP A 64 -4.81 -0.92 2.19
N VAL A 65 -5.14 0.15 2.91
CA VAL A 65 -4.39 1.40 2.88
C VAL A 65 -3.29 1.34 3.91
N LEU A 66 -2.11 0.89 3.51
CA LEU A 66 -0.96 0.65 4.39
C LEU A 66 -0.01 1.84 4.43
N PHE A 67 0.02 2.65 3.36
CA PHE A 67 0.95 3.77 3.18
C PHE A 67 0.20 5.08 2.94
N ALA A 68 0.92 6.21 3.05
CA ALA A 68 0.32 7.53 2.95
C ALA A 68 -0.05 7.89 1.50
N SER A 69 0.81 7.55 0.52
CA SER A 69 0.55 7.88 -0.88
C SER A 69 -0.33 6.84 -1.57
N PRO A 70 -1.23 7.26 -2.48
CA PRO A 70 -1.99 6.34 -3.31
C PRO A 70 -1.10 5.42 -4.14
N GLN A 71 0.00 5.95 -4.69
CA GLN A 71 0.94 5.19 -5.50
C GLN A 71 1.60 4.05 -4.71
N ALA A 72 2.00 4.30 -3.45
CA ALA A 72 2.55 3.26 -2.58
C ALA A 72 1.56 2.10 -2.36
N ASN A 73 0.28 2.40 -2.18
CA ASN A 73 -0.74 1.38 -1.98
C ASN A 73 -1.03 0.58 -3.27
N ARG A 74 -1.06 1.23 -4.45
CA ARG A 74 -1.21 0.52 -5.74
C ARG A 74 -0.03 -0.43 -6.01
N LEU A 75 1.19 0.05 -5.78
CA LEU A 75 2.40 -0.78 -5.93
C LEU A 75 2.41 -1.93 -4.93
N THR A 76 1.94 -1.72 -3.70
CA THR A 76 1.79 -2.78 -2.69
C THR A 76 0.83 -3.87 -3.16
N GLN A 77 -0.31 -3.47 -3.74
CA GLN A 77 -1.25 -4.42 -4.31
C GLN A 77 -0.63 -5.19 -5.49
N ALA A 78 0.06 -4.50 -6.39
CA ALA A 78 0.75 -5.14 -7.51
C ALA A 78 1.84 -6.13 -7.05
N ILE A 79 2.60 -5.79 -5.99
CA ILE A 79 3.57 -6.72 -5.37
C ILE A 79 2.86 -7.95 -4.79
N LEU A 80 1.72 -7.76 -4.12
CA LEU A 80 0.93 -8.86 -3.58
C LEU A 80 0.42 -9.77 -4.70
N ASP A 81 -0.11 -9.20 -5.76
CA ASP A 81 -0.69 -9.96 -6.88
C ASP A 81 0.38 -10.74 -7.64
N HIS A 82 1.55 -10.14 -7.85
CA HIS A 82 2.62 -10.75 -8.65
C HIS A 82 3.51 -11.71 -7.85
N PHE A 83 3.97 -11.30 -6.67
CA PHE A 83 4.91 -12.09 -5.85
C PHE A 83 4.25 -12.84 -4.69
N GLN A 84 2.96 -12.62 -4.43
CA GLN A 84 2.22 -13.17 -3.29
C GLN A 84 2.87 -12.80 -1.94
N VAL A 85 3.40 -11.57 -1.85
CA VAL A 85 4.10 -11.05 -0.67
C VAL A 85 3.38 -9.82 -0.15
N LYS A 86 3.01 -9.83 1.13
CA LYS A 86 2.57 -8.65 1.88
C LYS A 86 3.77 -7.98 2.57
N PRO A 87 3.75 -6.66 2.79
CA PRO A 87 4.78 -6.02 3.58
C PRO A 87 4.71 -6.47 5.04
N ASP A 88 5.86 -6.64 5.68
CA ASP A 88 5.96 -6.67 7.13
C ASP A 88 6.43 -5.29 7.65
N PHE A 89 6.12 -4.98 8.91
CA PHE A 89 6.46 -3.72 9.57
C PHE A 89 7.41 -4.00 10.74
N PRO A 90 8.71 -4.24 10.49
CA PRO A 90 9.66 -4.71 11.52
C PRO A 90 9.84 -3.71 12.67
N TRP A 91 9.46 -2.46 12.46
CA TRP A 91 9.63 -1.35 13.42
C TRP A 91 8.29 -0.79 13.92
N GLU A 92 7.23 -1.60 13.95
CA GLU A 92 5.88 -1.18 14.39
C GLU A 92 5.84 -0.55 15.80
N HIS A 93 6.76 -0.94 16.67
CA HIS A 93 6.88 -0.39 18.03
C HIS A 93 7.67 0.93 18.10
N SER A 94 8.25 1.40 17.00
CA SER A 94 8.98 2.66 16.92
C SER A 94 8.09 3.75 16.35
N ALA A 95 7.74 4.76 17.15
CA ALA A 95 6.91 5.89 16.68
C ALA A 95 7.45 6.56 15.39
N ARG A 96 8.77 6.51 15.17
CA ARG A 96 9.42 7.10 14.01
C ARG A 96 9.37 6.20 12.76
N TYR A 97 9.40 4.89 12.92
CA TYR A 97 9.61 3.94 11.81
C TYR A 97 8.45 2.95 11.64
N GLN A 98 7.37 3.10 12.43
CA GLN A 98 6.23 2.18 12.42
C GLN A 98 5.54 2.03 11.05
N SER A 99 5.68 3.04 10.18
CA SER A 99 5.11 3.03 8.82
C SER A 99 6.05 2.46 7.76
N TYR A 100 7.23 1.96 8.15
CA TYR A 100 8.18 1.40 7.20
C TYR A 100 7.81 -0.05 6.88
N GLY A 101 7.37 -0.30 5.64
CA GLY A 101 6.95 -1.62 5.18
C GLY A 101 8.01 -2.30 4.33
N ALA A 102 8.50 -3.45 4.79
CA ALA A 102 9.52 -4.24 4.11
C ALA A 102 8.92 -5.43 3.37
N PHE A 103 9.25 -5.59 2.09
CA PHE A 103 8.87 -6.74 1.29
C PHE A 103 10.04 -7.72 1.20
N ARG A 104 9.80 -8.96 1.62
CA ARG A 104 10.82 -9.99 1.73
C ARG A 104 10.51 -11.20 0.88
N HIS A 105 11.54 -11.80 0.31
CA HIS A 105 11.39 -13.13 -0.29
C HIS A 105 10.88 -14.15 0.72
N ARG A 106 9.99 -15.01 0.29
CA ARG A 106 9.49 -16.13 1.10
C ARG A 106 10.59 -17.15 1.41
N SER A 107 11.48 -17.40 0.43
CA SER A 107 12.52 -18.45 0.51
C SER A 107 13.71 -18.08 1.38
N ASN A 108 14.28 -16.88 1.17
CA ASN A 108 15.55 -16.49 1.81
C ASN A 108 15.43 -15.30 2.77
N ARG A 109 14.21 -14.74 2.93
CA ARG A 109 13.89 -13.60 3.81
C ARG A 109 14.65 -12.31 3.50
N LYS A 110 15.38 -12.23 2.39
CA LYS A 110 16.05 -11.00 1.96
C LYS A 110 15.01 -9.96 1.51
N TRP A 111 15.30 -8.71 1.79
CA TRP A 111 14.50 -7.58 1.32
C TRP A 111 14.72 -7.37 -0.17
N PHE A 112 13.63 -7.17 -0.92
CA PHE A 112 13.69 -6.73 -2.30
C PHE A 112 13.04 -5.35 -2.51
N ALA A 113 12.20 -4.90 -1.58
CA ALA A 113 11.61 -3.56 -1.59
C ALA A 113 11.36 -3.09 -0.15
N LEU A 114 11.46 -1.77 0.07
CA LEU A 114 11.18 -1.14 1.37
C LEU A 114 10.50 0.20 1.10
N ILE A 115 9.24 0.35 1.54
CA ILE A 115 8.51 1.61 1.48
C ILE A 115 8.63 2.32 2.82
N MET A 116 8.97 3.61 2.78
CA MET A 116 9.18 4.44 3.98
C MET A 116 8.52 5.79 3.81
N ASN A 117 7.83 6.27 4.84
CA ASN A 117 7.39 7.65 4.92
C ASN A 117 8.50 8.48 5.57
N VAL A 118 9.02 9.46 4.84
CA VAL A 118 10.13 10.32 5.25
C VAL A 118 9.82 11.79 4.97
N THR A 119 10.66 12.71 5.45
CA THR A 119 10.60 14.11 5.00
C THR A 119 11.38 14.27 3.69
N ARG A 120 10.93 15.17 2.79
CA ARG A 120 11.62 15.44 1.50
C ARG A 120 13.07 15.89 1.69
N ASP A 121 13.37 16.54 2.80
CA ASP A 121 14.72 16.98 3.15
C ASP A 121 15.77 15.85 3.13
N VAL A 122 15.39 14.62 3.47
CA VAL A 122 16.33 13.48 3.44
C VAL A 122 16.87 13.16 2.04
N LEU A 123 16.13 13.58 1.00
CA LEU A 123 16.50 13.37 -0.41
C LEU A 123 17.31 14.56 -0.96
N ASN A 124 16.83 15.78 -0.74
CA ASN A 124 17.34 16.99 -1.41
C ASN A 124 18.21 17.84 -0.50
N LYS A 125 18.16 17.67 0.83
CA LYS A 125 18.83 18.51 1.85
C LYS A 125 18.49 20.00 1.70
N ASP A 126 17.23 20.27 1.36
CA ASP A 126 16.69 21.62 1.09
C ASP A 126 15.86 22.19 2.25
N GLY A 127 15.78 21.48 3.38
CA GLY A 127 14.99 21.86 4.54
C GLY A 127 13.48 21.64 4.39
N ASN A 128 13.04 20.97 3.32
CA ASN A 128 11.63 20.69 3.11
C ASN A 128 11.16 19.52 3.99
N THR A 129 10.41 19.84 5.04
CA THR A 129 9.90 18.85 6.02
C THR A 129 8.59 18.19 5.64
N SER A 130 8.03 18.46 4.45
CA SER A 130 6.81 17.80 4.00
C SER A 130 7.02 16.29 3.87
N PRO A 131 6.04 15.47 4.31
CA PRO A 131 6.16 14.01 4.24
C PRO A 131 6.04 13.52 2.79
N ILE A 132 6.77 12.46 2.49
CA ILE A 132 6.71 11.74 1.22
C ILE A 132 6.98 10.26 1.43
N ASP A 133 6.27 9.42 0.71
CA ASP A 133 6.60 7.99 0.64
C ASP A 133 7.70 7.79 -0.41
N ILE A 134 8.71 7.00 -0.03
CA ILE A 134 9.78 6.57 -0.94
C ILE A 134 9.85 5.04 -0.95
N LEU A 135 10.29 4.51 -2.08
CA LEU A 135 10.55 3.08 -2.27
C LEU A 135 12.05 2.86 -2.47
N ASN A 136 12.66 2.06 -1.61
CA ASN A 136 14.01 1.55 -1.85
C ASN A 136 13.96 0.22 -2.59
N VAL A 137 14.72 0.14 -3.68
CA VAL A 137 14.90 -1.07 -4.47
C VAL A 137 16.37 -1.31 -4.79
N LYS A 138 16.76 -2.58 -4.92
CA LYS A 138 18.11 -2.98 -5.29
C LYS A 138 18.32 -2.87 -6.79
N ILE A 139 19.51 -2.41 -7.18
CA ILE A 139 19.93 -2.26 -8.57
C ILE A 139 21.32 -2.86 -8.78
N SER A 140 21.68 -3.13 -10.03
CA SER A 140 23.08 -3.39 -10.35
C SER A 140 23.90 -2.11 -10.25
N PRO A 141 25.16 -2.15 -9.79
CA PRO A 141 26.02 -0.97 -9.71
C PRO A 141 26.15 -0.23 -11.04
N ALA A 142 26.17 -0.95 -12.16
CA ALA A 142 26.32 -0.39 -13.50
C ALA A 142 25.11 0.49 -13.91
N GLN A 143 23.92 0.21 -13.40
CA GLN A 143 22.70 0.98 -13.72
C GLN A 143 22.51 2.21 -12.82
N GLY A 144 23.19 2.24 -11.67
CA GLY A 144 22.91 3.22 -10.61
C GLY A 144 23.14 4.67 -11.01
N GLU A 145 24.19 4.96 -11.79
CA GLU A 145 24.48 6.33 -12.24
C GLU A 145 23.43 6.83 -13.25
N GLU A 146 23.04 5.99 -14.19
CA GLU A 146 22.06 6.37 -15.20
C GLU A 146 20.67 6.53 -14.60
N LEU A 147 20.24 5.61 -13.76
CA LEU A 147 18.95 5.69 -13.07
C LEU A 147 18.81 6.97 -12.24
N ARG A 148 19.87 7.39 -11.55
CA ARG A 148 19.84 8.61 -10.73
C ARG A 148 19.76 9.92 -11.53
N LYS A 149 19.92 9.89 -12.85
CA LYS A 149 19.64 11.04 -13.72
C LYS A 149 18.14 11.21 -14.00
N THR A 150 17.35 10.19 -13.71
CA THR A 150 15.90 10.23 -13.91
C THR A 150 15.26 11.00 -12.76
N PRO A 151 14.40 12.01 -13.03
CA PRO A 151 13.64 12.70 -12.01
C PRO A 151 12.87 11.71 -11.11
N GLY A 152 12.88 11.94 -9.81
CA GLY A 152 12.20 11.05 -8.85
C GLY A 152 13.06 9.88 -8.36
N ILE A 153 14.29 9.71 -8.86
CA ILE A 153 15.24 8.68 -8.40
C ILE A 153 16.42 9.33 -7.70
N TYR A 154 16.71 8.86 -6.49
CA TYR A 154 17.73 9.40 -5.59
C TYR A 154 18.70 8.32 -5.09
N PRO A 155 19.87 8.71 -4.55
CA PRO A 155 20.69 7.80 -3.73
C PRO A 155 19.86 7.21 -2.59
N ALA A 156 20.00 5.91 -2.36
CA ALA A 156 19.12 5.22 -1.42
C ALA A 156 19.22 5.75 0.02
N TYR A 157 18.11 6.12 0.61
CA TYR A 157 18.04 6.51 2.01
C TYR A 157 18.26 5.28 2.91
N HIS A 158 19.20 5.37 3.85
CA HIS A 158 19.59 4.31 4.79
C HIS A 158 20.11 3.00 4.17
N MET A 159 20.42 2.97 2.88
CA MET A 159 20.94 1.80 2.20
C MET A 159 22.24 2.11 1.45
N ASN A 160 22.94 1.07 0.98
CA ASN A 160 24.17 1.25 0.21
C ASN A 160 23.86 1.86 -1.16
N HIS A 161 24.30 3.09 -1.39
CA HIS A 161 24.06 3.86 -2.61
C HIS A 161 24.61 3.22 -3.89
N LYS A 162 25.58 2.29 -3.80
CA LYS A 162 26.13 1.59 -4.98
C LYS A 162 25.16 0.55 -5.53
N THR A 163 24.33 -0.02 -4.65
CA THR A 163 23.48 -1.17 -4.98
C THR A 163 22.01 -0.94 -4.71
N TRP A 164 21.62 0.24 -4.23
CA TRP A 164 20.24 0.62 -3.95
C TRP A 164 19.95 2.04 -4.41
N ILE A 165 18.70 2.29 -4.76
CA ILE A 165 18.14 3.62 -5.06
C ILE A 165 16.87 3.85 -4.25
N SER A 166 16.53 5.13 -4.02
CA SER A 166 15.22 5.56 -3.53
C SER A 166 14.42 6.15 -4.69
N VAL A 167 13.19 5.74 -4.84
CA VAL A 167 12.22 6.27 -5.81
C VAL A 167 11.13 6.99 -5.02
N VAL A 168 10.80 8.23 -5.37
CA VAL A 168 9.67 8.94 -4.76
C VAL A 168 8.35 8.41 -5.28
N LEU A 169 7.36 8.32 -4.40
CA LEU A 169 6.03 7.80 -4.71
C LEU A 169 5.00 8.94 -4.69
N ASP A 170 5.18 9.88 -5.64
CA ASP A 170 4.37 11.09 -5.81
C ASP A 170 3.89 11.31 -7.25
N GLU A 171 3.77 10.21 -8.00
CA GLU A 171 3.38 10.16 -9.43
C GLU A 171 4.45 10.75 -10.39
N THR A 172 5.65 11.14 -9.90
CA THR A 172 6.75 11.60 -10.77
C THR A 172 7.18 10.51 -11.76
N LEU A 173 7.19 9.25 -11.32
CA LEU A 173 7.41 8.09 -12.18
C LEU A 173 6.12 7.27 -12.30
N PRO A 174 5.78 6.77 -13.49
CA PRO A 174 4.62 5.90 -13.66
C PRO A 174 4.82 4.54 -12.96
N ASP A 175 3.70 3.94 -12.54
CA ASP A 175 3.70 2.68 -11.80
C ASP A 175 4.43 1.56 -12.55
N GLU A 176 4.26 1.49 -13.88
CA GLU A 176 4.90 0.47 -14.74
C GLU A 176 6.42 0.53 -14.63
N LYS A 177 6.98 1.75 -14.63
CA LYS A 177 8.44 1.94 -14.51
C LYS A 177 8.96 1.53 -13.15
N ILE A 178 8.19 1.81 -12.11
CA ILE A 178 8.55 1.41 -10.74
C ILE A 178 8.44 -0.11 -10.59
N LEU A 179 7.45 -0.76 -11.18
CA LEU A 179 7.30 -2.21 -11.17
C LEU A 179 8.46 -2.91 -11.88
N GLU A 180 8.99 -2.38 -13.00
CA GLU A 180 10.23 -2.90 -13.62
C GLU A 180 11.43 -2.85 -12.66
N LEU A 181 11.56 -1.78 -11.87
CA LEU A 181 12.62 -1.67 -10.87
C LEU A 181 12.42 -2.65 -9.70
N ILE A 182 11.18 -2.88 -9.29
CA ILE A 182 10.84 -3.89 -8.26
C ILE A 182 11.18 -5.29 -8.76
N ASP A 183 10.81 -5.64 -9.99
CA ASP A 183 11.14 -6.92 -10.62
C ASP A 183 12.66 -7.14 -10.67
N THR A 184 13.40 -6.13 -11.11
CA THR A 184 14.87 -6.16 -11.12
C THR A 184 15.43 -6.40 -9.72
N SER A 185 14.91 -5.69 -8.73
CA SER A 185 15.32 -5.84 -7.33
C SER A 185 14.99 -7.23 -6.79
N TYR A 186 13.82 -7.76 -7.13
CA TYR A 186 13.43 -9.12 -6.76
C TYR A 186 14.43 -10.13 -7.32
N GLN A 187 14.77 -10.07 -8.59
CA GLN A 187 15.73 -10.97 -9.22
C GLN A 187 17.13 -10.87 -8.58
N LEU A 188 17.63 -9.65 -8.35
CA LEU A 188 18.95 -9.41 -7.72
C LEU A 188 19.05 -9.88 -6.27
N THR A 189 17.93 -10.15 -5.61
CA THR A 189 17.88 -10.58 -4.21
C THR A 189 17.45 -12.05 -4.06
N THR A 190 16.94 -12.68 -5.10
CA THR A 190 16.54 -14.10 -5.14
C THR A 190 17.76 -15.00 -4.99
N THR A 191 18.84 -14.72 -5.71
CA THR A 191 20.08 -15.51 -5.66
C THR A 191 20.81 -15.28 -4.36
N SER A 192 21.08 -16.36 -3.63
CA SER A 192 22.14 -16.37 -2.59
C SER A 192 23.46 -16.32 -3.33
N ALA A 193 24.25 -15.27 -3.07
CA ALA A 193 25.67 -15.30 -3.42
C ALA A 193 26.37 -16.36 -2.60
#